data_00c6a5571b1d7d238b8e56bcc4cf1819
#
_entry.id   00c6a5571b1d7d238b8e56bcc4cf1819
#
_cell.length_a   1.000
_cell.length_b   1.000
_cell.length_c   1.000
_cell.angle_alpha   90.00
_cell.angle_beta   90.00
_cell.angle_gamma   90.00
#
_symmetry.space_group_name_H-M   'P 1'
#
loop_
_entity.id
_entity.type
_entity.pdbx_description
1 polymer ?
#
loop_
_entity_poly.entity_id
_entity_poly.type
_entity_poly.pdbx_seq_one_letter_code
_entity_poly.pdbx_strand_id
1 'polypeptide(L)'
;MIYTTLLNIAIFQGIVLGLVILKSSLFSSHSNKYLAYLLFALSIKLLTHVFEIQQVFTSYPLLRFVDNIEWVFLIPAFLFLFIKNKINHTGQSKLKDYWCYIPFVYSAILNIVNDLDHVAGIYNFPDAGLAIINVLGLFHLVLAVTFIPFLPLYSYFMIRNLKDSQEKKWIFTLLTIVSLLLFAWLITALAGLLLNYDISSTMSAVALFATFIIHWTAYIGIYKYKLAKNKEAIYNFLNQDSTISYPNLQTVQNNGNDTPHEHKESITADNLYFQKLEFLCKDQHIYTDSTLNREKVAEKLGISAGYVSQIVNTVTGDNFAHYINQYRVEAVKEMMSDPEYANYTLLTMGLESGFTSKTTFYNAFKKVTGKTPNAYKNSNK
;
A
#
# COMPACT_ATOMS: atom_id res chain seq x y z
N MET A 1 12.36 -7.08 -28.58
CA MET A 1 11.91 -8.22 -27.74
C MET A 1 11.90 -7.88 -26.26
N ILE A 2 13.02 -7.58 -25.59
CA ILE A 2 13.07 -7.28 -24.14
C ILE A 2 12.15 -6.12 -23.76
N TYR A 3 12.13 -5.03 -24.52
CA TYR A 3 11.33 -3.85 -24.29
C TYR A 3 9.82 -4.17 -24.22
N THR A 4 9.29 -4.86 -25.24
CA THR A 4 7.87 -5.24 -25.29
C THR A 4 7.49 -6.24 -24.20
N THR A 5 8.43 -7.13 -23.80
CA THR A 5 8.21 -8.04 -22.66
C THR A 5 8.05 -7.28 -21.35
N LEU A 6 8.89 -6.26 -21.08
CA LEU A 6 8.77 -5.42 -19.88
C LEU A 6 7.44 -4.67 -19.84
N LEU A 7 6.98 -4.13 -20.99
CA LEU A 7 5.68 -3.46 -21.07
C LEU A 7 4.53 -4.46 -20.77
N ASN A 8 4.58 -5.65 -21.37
CA ASN A 8 3.55 -6.69 -21.17
C ASN A 8 3.47 -7.13 -19.69
N ILE A 9 4.62 -7.30 -19.03
CA ILE A 9 4.67 -7.60 -17.58
C ILE A 9 4.01 -6.48 -16.78
N ALA A 10 4.33 -5.22 -17.09
CA ALA A 10 3.75 -4.08 -16.39
C ALA A 10 2.23 -3.96 -16.62
N ILE A 11 1.75 -4.18 -17.86
CA ILE A 11 0.32 -4.20 -18.19
C ILE A 11 -0.39 -5.26 -17.35
N PHE A 12 0.11 -6.49 -17.37
CA PHE A 12 -0.45 -7.59 -16.59
C PHE A 12 -0.48 -7.27 -15.09
N GLN A 13 0.65 -6.79 -14.56
CA GLN A 13 0.77 -6.42 -13.15
C GLN A 13 -0.17 -5.28 -12.78
N GLY A 14 -0.30 -4.24 -13.60
CA GLY A 14 -1.19 -3.12 -13.36
C GLY A 14 -2.67 -3.55 -13.33
N ILE A 15 -3.08 -4.43 -14.24
CA ILE A 15 -4.44 -4.98 -14.28
C ILE A 15 -4.72 -5.85 -13.05
N VAL A 16 -3.83 -6.82 -12.75
CA VAL A 16 -3.99 -7.72 -11.59
C VAL A 16 -4.03 -6.93 -10.30
N LEU A 17 -3.12 -5.96 -10.15
CA LEU A 17 -3.05 -5.11 -8.97
C LEU A 17 -4.31 -4.25 -8.81
N GLY A 18 -4.78 -3.64 -9.89
CA GLY A 18 -6.03 -2.89 -9.90
C GLY A 18 -7.22 -3.76 -9.47
N LEU A 19 -7.32 -4.99 -9.98
CA LEU A 19 -8.36 -5.95 -9.59
C LEU A 19 -8.25 -6.36 -8.11
N VAL A 20 -7.04 -6.62 -7.62
CA VAL A 20 -6.80 -6.94 -6.20
C VAL A 20 -7.24 -5.78 -5.31
N ILE A 21 -6.90 -4.54 -5.67
CA ILE A 21 -7.31 -3.36 -4.91
C ILE A 21 -8.85 -3.21 -4.89
N LEU A 22 -9.55 -3.54 -5.98
CA LEU A 22 -11.00 -3.39 -6.06
C LEU A 22 -11.75 -4.53 -5.35
N LYS A 23 -11.26 -5.76 -5.43
CA LYS A 23 -11.97 -6.95 -4.94
C LYS A 23 -11.62 -7.35 -3.51
N SER A 24 -10.40 -7.06 -3.05
CA SER A 24 -9.95 -7.47 -1.72
C SER A 24 -10.56 -6.59 -0.63
N SER A 25 -11.17 -7.20 0.38
CA SER A 25 -11.66 -6.53 1.59
C SER A 25 -10.55 -5.76 2.31
N LEU A 26 -9.32 -6.25 2.24
CA LEU A 26 -8.13 -5.60 2.82
C LEU A 26 -7.84 -4.23 2.19
N PHE A 27 -8.29 -4.00 0.93
CA PHE A 27 -8.04 -2.77 0.18
C PHE A 27 -9.30 -1.92 -0.01
N SER A 28 -10.45 -2.30 0.59
CA SER A 28 -11.76 -1.69 0.38
C SER A 28 -11.91 -0.30 1.02
N SER A 29 -11.04 0.66 0.66
CA SER A 29 -11.28 2.06 0.98
C SER A 29 -11.81 2.81 -0.25
N HIS A 30 -12.67 3.81 -0.03
CA HIS A 30 -13.23 4.61 -1.12
C HIS A 30 -12.14 5.31 -1.95
N SER A 31 -11.05 5.74 -1.32
CA SER A 31 -9.88 6.34 -1.99
C SER A 31 -9.13 5.32 -2.87
N ASN A 32 -8.92 4.09 -2.39
CA ASN A 32 -8.11 3.10 -3.10
C ASN A 32 -8.71 2.68 -4.45
N LYS A 33 -10.03 2.82 -4.65
CA LYS A 33 -10.66 2.58 -5.96
C LYS A 33 -10.07 3.47 -7.05
N TYR A 34 -9.80 4.73 -6.73
CA TYR A 34 -9.20 5.66 -7.68
C TYR A 34 -7.73 5.33 -8.00
N LEU A 35 -7.00 4.75 -7.03
CA LEU A 35 -5.66 4.22 -7.30
C LEU A 35 -5.72 3.02 -8.26
N ALA A 36 -6.70 2.13 -8.11
CA ALA A 36 -6.93 1.04 -9.05
C ALA A 36 -7.28 1.55 -10.46
N TYR A 37 -8.15 2.56 -10.56
CA TYR A 37 -8.49 3.18 -11.84
C TYR A 37 -7.30 3.89 -12.49
N LEU A 38 -6.41 4.50 -11.70
CA LEU A 38 -5.14 5.05 -12.18
C LEU A 38 -4.27 3.96 -12.82
N LEU A 39 -4.14 2.81 -12.15
CA LEU A 39 -3.38 1.67 -12.68
C LEU A 39 -3.98 1.11 -13.96
N PHE A 40 -5.31 1.04 -14.06
CA PHE A 40 -5.98 0.61 -15.30
C PHE A 40 -5.74 1.61 -16.44
N ALA A 41 -5.85 2.92 -16.19
CA ALA A 41 -5.59 3.94 -17.22
C ALA A 41 -4.16 3.86 -17.74
N LEU A 42 -3.16 3.70 -16.85
CA LEU A 42 -1.76 3.48 -17.23
C LEU A 42 -1.59 2.18 -18.03
N SER A 43 -2.23 1.09 -17.60
CA SER A 43 -2.14 -0.21 -18.27
C SER A 43 -2.76 -0.18 -19.67
N ILE A 44 -3.90 0.51 -19.85
CA ILE A 44 -4.54 0.69 -21.16
C ILE A 44 -3.61 1.48 -22.09
N LYS A 45 -3.02 2.59 -21.61
CA LYS A 45 -2.12 3.39 -22.45
C LYS A 45 -0.83 2.64 -22.81
N LEU A 46 -0.30 1.80 -21.92
CA LEU A 46 0.81 0.90 -22.25
C LEU A 46 0.41 -0.17 -23.26
N LEU A 47 -0.82 -0.70 -23.16
CA LEU A 47 -1.33 -1.72 -24.10
C LEU A 47 -1.46 -1.14 -25.50
N THR A 48 -2.05 0.06 -25.66
CA THR A 48 -2.17 0.70 -26.98
C THR A 48 -0.79 1.04 -27.56
N HIS A 49 0.18 1.42 -26.73
CA HIS A 49 1.57 1.62 -27.18
C HIS A 49 2.23 0.32 -27.66
N VAL A 50 1.98 -0.82 -27.00
CA VAL A 50 2.45 -2.15 -27.48
C VAL A 50 1.79 -2.50 -28.82
N PHE A 51 0.50 -2.21 -29.00
CA PHE A 51 -0.21 -2.45 -30.25
C PHE A 51 0.37 -1.61 -31.40
N GLU A 52 0.79 -0.38 -31.15
CA GLU A 52 1.47 0.45 -32.14
C GLU A 52 2.82 -0.15 -32.55
N ILE A 53 3.66 -0.55 -31.57
CA ILE A 53 4.96 -1.18 -31.84
C ILE A 53 4.82 -2.48 -32.63
N GLN A 54 3.79 -3.28 -32.34
CA GLN A 54 3.54 -4.55 -33.01
C GLN A 54 2.72 -4.41 -34.29
N GLN A 55 2.41 -3.17 -34.72
CA GLN A 55 1.63 -2.85 -35.91
C GLN A 55 0.23 -3.53 -35.93
N VAL A 56 -0.36 -3.77 -34.76
CA VAL A 56 -1.67 -4.41 -34.63
C VAL A 56 -2.75 -3.60 -35.32
N PHE A 57 -2.63 -2.27 -35.31
CA PHE A 57 -3.58 -1.36 -35.95
C PHE A 57 -3.60 -1.42 -37.47
N THR A 58 -2.57 -1.97 -38.10
CA THR A 58 -2.59 -2.25 -39.56
C THR A 58 -3.47 -3.45 -39.89
N SER A 59 -3.50 -4.46 -39.02
CA SER A 59 -4.33 -5.66 -39.19
C SER A 59 -5.76 -5.45 -38.68
N TYR A 60 -5.93 -4.62 -37.67
CA TYR A 60 -7.21 -4.36 -37.01
C TYR A 60 -7.45 -2.83 -36.84
N PRO A 61 -7.77 -2.09 -37.93
CA PRO A 61 -7.87 -0.63 -37.89
C PRO A 61 -8.89 -0.10 -36.86
N LEU A 62 -9.98 -0.82 -36.61
CA LEU A 62 -11.01 -0.41 -35.65
C LEU A 62 -10.50 -0.30 -34.22
N LEU A 63 -9.38 -0.97 -33.86
CA LEU A 63 -8.78 -0.81 -32.55
C LEU A 63 -8.18 0.59 -32.33
N ARG A 64 -7.96 1.38 -33.40
CA ARG A 64 -7.54 2.79 -33.29
C ARG A 64 -8.55 3.65 -32.53
N PHE A 65 -9.84 3.33 -32.57
CA PHE A 65 -10.83 4.00 -31.73
C PHE A 65 -10.49 3.97 -30.22
N VAL A 66 -9.82 2.90 -29.76
CA VAL A 66 -9.39 2.79 -28.36
C VAL A 66 -8.09 3.56 -28.11
N ASP A 67 -7.16 3.57 -29.07
CA ASP A 67 -5.88 4.26 -28.95
C ASP A 67 -6.04 5.77 -29.02
N ASN A 68 -6.86 6.24 -29.94
CA ASN A 68 -7.11 7.68 -30.16
C ASN A 68 -7.85 8.35 -29.00
N ILE A 69 -8.51 7.56 -28.11
CA ILE A 69 -9.03 8.11 -26.85
C ILE A 69 -7.86 8.53 -25.97
N GLU A 70 -7.85 9.79 -25.55
CA GLU A 70 -6.78 10.34 -24.69
C GLU A 70 -6.92 9.92 -23.22
N TRP A 71 -6.61 8.65 -22.95
CA TRP A 71 -6.60 8.08 -21.59
C TRP A 71 -5.75 8.86 -20.59
N VAL A 72 -4.82 9.67 -21.09
CA VAL A 72 -3.92 10.50 -20.28
C VAL A 72 -4.68 11.49 -19.40
N PHE A 73 -5.85 12.00 -19.83
CA PHE A 73 -6.68 12.90 -19.02
C PHE A 73 -7.23 12.23 -17.74
N LEU A 74 -7.38 10.91 -17.74
CA LEU A 74 -7.85 10.19 -16.56
C LEU A 74 -6.79 10.03 -15.49
N ILE A 75 -5.50 10.05 -15.87
CA ILE A 75 -4.38 9.84 -14.92
C ILE A 75 -4.38 10.93 -13.84
N PRO A 76 -4.31 12.24 -14.15
CA PRO A 76 -4.36 13.30 -13.14
C PRO A 76 -5.71 13.34 -12.40
N ALA A 77 -6.82 13.01 -13.09
CA ALA A 77 -8.16 12.97 -12.47
C ALA A 77 -8.24 11.88 -11.38
N PHE A 78 -7.81 10.66 -11.67
CA PHE A 78 -7.82 9.58 -10.68
C PHE A 78 -6.84 9.83 -9.54
N LEU A 79 -5.66 10.38 -9.82
CA LEU A 79 -4.70 10.76 -8.80
C LEU A 79 -5.27 11.83 -7.85
N PHE A 80 -5.88 12.87 -8.41
CA PHE A 80 -6.55 13.91 -7.63
C PHE A 80 -7.67 13.35 -6.75
N LEU A 81 -8.55 12.51 -7.31
CA LEU A 81 -9.65 11.89 -6.57
C LEU A 81 -9.15 10.93 -5.50
N PHE A 82 -8.07 10.19 -5.76
CA PHE A 82 -7.40 9.38 -4.76
C PHE A 82 -6.94 10.23 -3.57
N ILE A 83 -6.22 11.32 -3.81
CA ILE A 83 -5.69 12.23 -2.80
C ILE A 83 -6.82 12.90 -2.04
N LYS A 84 -7.81 13.44 -2.75
CA LYS A 84 -8.97 14.11 -2.15
C LYS A 84 -9.74 13.21 -1.19
N ASN A 85 -10.05 11.99 -1.61
CA ASN A 85 -10.80 11.03 -0.78
C ASN A 85 -9.95 10.46 0.36
N LYS A 86 -8.63 10.55 0.25
CA LYS A 86 -7.72 10.13 1.31
C LYS A 86 -7.63 11.17 2.42
N ILE A 87 -7.68 12.45 2.07
CA ILE A 87 -7.68 13.59 3.02
C ILE A 87 -9.05 13.74 3.69
N ASN A 88 -10.13 13.65 2.91
CA ASN A 88 -11.49 13.78 3.41
C ASN A 88 -12.04 12.39 3.75
N HIS A 89 -11.92 11.97 5.01
CA HIS A 89 -12.42 10.68 5.52
C HIS A 89 -13.94 10.47 5.38
N THR A 90 -14.68 11.48 4.93
CA THR A 90 -16.11 11.42 4.68
C THR A 90 -16.38 10.86 3.30
N GLY A 91 -16.52 9.55 3.16
CA GLY A 91 -16.72 8.78 1.92
C GLY A 91 -17.90 9.19 0.99
N GLN A 92 -18.30 10.44 1.00
CA GLN A 92 -19.28 11.02 0.09
C GLN A 92 -18.55 11.68 -1.09
N SER A 93 -18.40 10.93 -2.18
CA SER A 93 -18.20 11.52 -3.50
C SER A 93 -19.45 12.34 -3.83
N LYS A 94 -19.36 13.67 -3.68
CA LYS A 94 -20.44 14.56 -4.07
C LYS A 94 -20.43 14.67 -5.61
N LEU A 95 -21.59 14.82 -6.20
CA LEU A 95 -21.81 15.14 -7.65
C LEU A 95 -20.81 16.19 -8.21
N LYS A 96 -20.25 17.03 -7.34
CA LYS A 96 -19.26 18.06 -7.67
C LYS A 96 -17.91 17.53 -8.20
N ASP A 97 -17.61 16.25 -8.11
CA ASP A 97 -16.29 15.70 -8.51
C ASP A 97 -16.24 15.24 -9.96
N TYR A 98 -17.40 15.16 -10.64
CA TYR A 98 -17.48 14.74 -12.05
C TYR A 98 -16.84 15.71 -13.03
N TRP A 99 -16.59 16.96 -12.63
CA TRP A 99 -15.89 17.94 -13.48
C TRP A 99 -14.49 17.48 -13.90
N CYS A 100 -13.83 16.63 -13.09
CA CYS A 100 -12.50 16.07 -13.41
C CYS A 100 -12.52 15.17 -14.66
N TYR A 101 -13.69 14.65 -15.06
CA TYR A 101 -13.84 13.78 -16.24
C TYR A 101 -14.23 14.55 -17.50
N ILE A 102 -14.61 15.83 -17.39
CA ILE A 102 -15.05 16.65 -18.53
C ILE A 102 -14.01 16.67 -19.65
N PRO A 103 -12.69 16.90 -19.39
CA PRO A 103 -11.69 16.89 -20.44
C PRO A 103 -11.57 15.54 -21.15
N PHE A 104 -11.67 14.44 -20.42
CA PHE A 104 -11.65 13.11 -20.98
C PHE A 104 -12.87 12.85 -21.90
N VAL A 105 -14.07 13.18 -21.42
CA VAL A 105 -15.31 12.99 -22.20
C VAL A 105 -15.28 13.85 -23.47
N TYR A 106 -14.85 15.11 -23.35
CA TYR A 106 -14.67 16.00 -24.49
C TYR A 106 -13.69 15.43 -25.52
N SER A 107 -12.51 15.01 -25.08
CA SER A 107 -11.48 14.39 -25.92
C SER A 107 -11.98 13.11 -26.58
N ALA A 108 -12.66 12.23 -25.83
CA ALA A 108 -13.19 10.99 -26.37
C ALA A 108 -14.23 11.24 -27.47
N ILE A 109 -15.16 12.17 -27.26
CA ILE A 109 -16.17 12.51 -28.27
C ILE A 109 -15.50 13.08 -29.53
N LEU A 110 -14.57 14.03 -29.37
CA LEU A 110 -13.89 14.65 -30.51
C LEU A 110 -13.12 13.62 -31.34
N ASN A 111 -12.35 12.75 -30.67
CA ASN A 111 -11.54 11.73 -31.34
C ASN A 111 -12.43 10.65 -32.02
N ILE A 112 -13.50 10.20 -31.34
CA ILE A 112 -14.45 9.26 -31.96
C ILE A 112 -15.09 9.86 -33.21
N VAL A 113 -15.51 11.13 -33.16
CA VAL A 113 -16.10 11.81 -34.34
C VAL A 113 -15.08 11.87 -35.47
N ASN A 114 -13.83 12.24 -35.19
CA ASN A 114 -12.76 12.29 -36.18
C ASN A 114 -12.46 10.90 -36.79
N ASP A 115 -12.49 9.84 -35.97
CA ASP A 115 -12.21 8.47 -36.38
C ASP A 115 -13.34 7.85 -37.24
N LEU A 116 -14.54 8.32 -37.12
CA LEU A 116 -15.64 7.92 -38.02
C LEU A 116 -15.32 8.26 -39.48
N ASP A 117 -14.58 9.33 -39.72
CA ASP A 117 -14.10 9.71 -41.06
C ASP A 117 -12.79 8.94 -41.37
N HIS A 118 -11.73 9.16 -40.59
CA HIS A 118 -10.38 8.71 -40.92
C HIS A 118 -10.13 7.21 -40.75
N VAL A 119 -10.79 6.55 -39.79
CA VAL A 119 -10.56 5.14 -39.47
C VAL A 119 -11.66 4.25 -40.08
N ALA A 120 -12.92 4.63 -39.90
CA ALA A 120 -14.04 3.80 -40.33
C ALA A 120 -14.48 4.10 -41.76
N GLY A 121 -14.20 5.31 -42.31
CA GLY A 121 -14.66 5.72 -43.64
C GLY A 121 -16.17 5.75 -43.77
N ILE A 122 -16.90 5.86 -42.65
CA ILE A 122 -18.37 5.82 -42.63
C ILE A 122 -18.95 7.18 -43.04
N TYR A 123 -18.23 8.24 -42.77
CA TYR A 123 -18.69 9.61 -43.01
C TYR A 123 -17.53 10.46 -43.53
N ASN A 124 -17.75 11.21 -44.61
CA ASN A 124 -16.80 12.19 -45.15
C ASN A 124 -17.23 13.59 -44.73
N PHE A 125 -16.42 14.23 -43.90
CA PHE A 125 -16.74 15.60 -43.48
C PHE A 125 -16.53 16.58 -44.63
N PRO A 126 -17.50 17.48 -44.88
CA PRO A 126 -17.29 18.62 -45.80
C PRO A 126 -16.23 19.58 -45.22
N ASP A 127 -15.60 20.41 -46.08
CA ASP A 127 -14.53 21.36 -45.70
C ASP A 127 -14.89 22.22 -44.47
N ALA A 128 -16.13 22.66 -44.38
CA ALA A 128 -16.63 23.42 -43.23
C ALA A 128 -16.63 22.57 -41.92
N GLY A 129 -16.93 21.28 -42.02
CA GLY A 129 -16.86 20.35 -40.89
C GLY A 129 -15.42 20.12 -40.42
N LEU A 130 -14.49 19.94 -41.35
CA LEU A 130 -13.07 19.82 -41.05
C LEU A 130 -12.51 21.07 -40.35
N ALA A 131 -12.93 22.27 -40.79
CA ALA A 131 -12.55 23.52 -40.14
C ALA A 131 -13.05 23.58 -38.69
N ILE A 132 -14.25 23.10 -38.41
CA ILE A 132 -14.78 23.01 -37.03
C ILE A 132 -13.95 22.02 -36.19
N ILE A 133 -13.68 20.84 -36.74
CA ILE A 133 -12.84 19.82 -36.02
C ILE A 133 -11.46 20.36 -35.68
N ASN A 134 -10.85 21.12 -36.60
CA ASN A 134 -9.54 21.75 -36.34
C ASN A 134 -9.61 22.78 -35.21
N VAL A 135 -10.67 23.62 -35.18
CA VAL A 135 -10.84 24.57 -34.06
C VAL A 135 -11.08 23.84 -32.73
N LEU A 136 -11.90 22.79 -32.73
CA LEU A 136 -12.09 21.94 -31.53
C LEU A 136 -10.81 21.23 -31.12
N GLY A 137 -9.94 20.82 -32.07
CA GLY A 137 -8.62 20.27 -31.82
C GLY A 137 -7.67 21.26 -31.14
N LEU A 138 -7.70 22.55 -31.55
CA LEU A 138 -6.94 23.60 -30.87
C LEU A 138 -7.42 23.77 -29.41
N PHE A 139 -8.74 23.79 -29.21
CA PHE A 139 -9.29 23.84 -27.84
C PHE A 139 -8.88 22.62 -27.01
N HIS A 140 -8.89 21.42 -27.61
CA HIS A 140 -8.40 20.19 -26.97
C HIS A 140 -6.93 20.32 -26.52
N LEU A 141 -6.05 20.89 -27.36
CA LEU A 141 -4.65 21.15 -27.03
C LEU A 141 -4.53 22.11 -25.83
N VAL A 142 -5.27 23.23 -25.85
CA VAL A 142 -5.28 24.20 -24.74
C VAL A 142 -5.76 23.51 -23.45
N LEU A 143 -6.76 22.66 -23.54
CA LEU A 143 -7.28 21.88 -22.42
C LEU A 143 -6.22 20.93 -21.88
N ALA A 144 -5.46 20.24 -22.73
CA ALA A 144 -4.38 19.34 -22.32
C ALA A 144 -3.26 20.10 -21.58
N VAL A 145 -2.80 21.22 -22.14
CA VAL A 145 -1.71 22.04 -21.57
C VAL A 145 -2.12 22.67 -20.24
N THR A 146 -3.39 22.97 -20.03
CA THR A 146 -3.86 23.60 -18.79
C THR A 146 -4.29 22.58 -17.75
N PHE A 147 -5.08 21.59 -18.11
CA PHE A 147 -5.69 20.65 -17.16
C PHE A 147 -4.68 19.62 -16.60
N ILE A 148 -3.80 19.09 -17.46
CA ILE A 148 -2.84 18.06 -17.04
C ILE A 148 -1.90 18.56 -15.93
N PRO A 149 -1.31 19.77 -15.98
CA PRO A 149 -0.52 20.29 -14.87
C PRO A 149 -1.35 20.86 -13.73
N PHE A 150 -2.56 21.37 -14.00
CA PHE A 150 -3.40 21.99 -12.97
C PHE A 150 -3.79 21.03 -11.85
N LEU A 151 -4.28 19.83 -12.17
CA LEU A 151 -4.73 18.87 -11.14
C LEU A 151 -3.62 18.38 -10.21
N PRO A 152 -2.42 18.00 -10.69
CA PRO A 152 -1.29 17.70 -9.81
C PRO A 152 -0.89 18.88 -8.92
N LEU A 153 -0.86 20.10 -9.46
CA LEU A 153 -0.55 21.30 -8.69
C LEU A 153 -1.60 21.55 -7.61
N TYR A 154 -2.88 21.43 -7.93
CA TYR A 154 -3.96 21.55 -6.96
C TYR A 154 -3.89 20.45 -5.89
N SER A 155 -3.57 19.23 -6.28
CA SER A 155 -3.36 18.09 -5.38
C SER A 155 -2.20 18.33 -4.41
N TYR A 156 -1.12 18.98 -4.85
CA TYR A 156 0.00 19.37 -4.01
C TYR A 156 -0.42 20.27 -2.85
N PHE A 157 -1.22 21.29 -3.13
CA PHE A 157 -1.74 22.17 -2.06
C PHE A 157 -2.63 21.44 -1.05
N MET A 158 -3.40 20.45 -1.51
CA MET A 158 -4.23 19.62 -0.64
C MET A 158 -3.41 18.73 0.30
N ILE A 159 -2.33 18.11 -0.18
CA ILE A 159 -1.46 17.23 0.62
C ILE A 159 -0.79 17.99 1.77
N ARG A 160 -0.57 19.29 1.62
CA ARG A 160 0.05 20.12 2.65
C ARG A 160 -0.70 20.02 3.99
N ASN A 161 -2.00 19.79 3.97
CA ASN A 161 -2.88 19.73 5.13
C ASN A 161 -2.95 18.35 5.81
N LEU A 162 -2.27 17.31 5.27
CA LEU A 162 -2.20 15.99 5.89
C LEU A 162 -1.36 16.03 7.18
N LYS A 163 -1.89 15.44 8.26
CA LYS A 163 -1.25 15.39 9.59
C LYS A 163 -0.28 14.22 9.72
N ASP A 164 -0.59 13.04 9.13
CA ASP A 164 0.27 11.86 9.21
C ASP A 164 1.51 12.04 8.31
N SER A 165 2.69 12.10 8.93
CA SER A 165 3.95 12.37 8.23
C SER A 165 4.40 11.24 7.29
N GLN A 166 4.09 9.98 7.61
CA GLN A 166 4.46 8.84 6.75
C GLN A 166 3.53 8.74 5.54
N GLU A 167 2.22 8.90 5.76
CA GLU A 167 1.22 8.91 4.69
C GLU A 167 1.46 10.06 3.73
N LYS A 168 1.74 11.25 4.27
CA LYS A 168 2.09 12.44 3.50
C LYS A 168 3.29 12.21 2.59
N LYS A 169 4.38 11.63 3.10
CA LYS A 169 5.60 11.33 2.31
C LYS A 169 5.30 10.40 1.14
N TRP A 170 4.54 9.33 1.38
CA TRP A 170 4.21 8.37 0.32
C TRP A 170 3.33 8.99 -0.77
N ILE A 171 2.25 9.68 -0.38
CA ILE A 171 1.33 10.34 -1.33
C ILE A 171 2.07 11.44 -2.11
N PHE A 172 2.91 12.22 -1.43
CA PHE A 172 3.73 13.24 -2.08
C PHE A 172 4.68 12.63 -3.11
N THR A 173 5.35 11.52 -2.78
CA THR A 173 6.24 10.83 -3.71
C THR A 173 5.46 10.30 -4.92
N LEU A 174 4.29 9.68 -4.71
CA LEU A 174 3.43 9.22 -5.81
C LEU A 174 3.00 10.39 -6.70
N LEU A 175 2.54 11.51 -6.11
CA LEU A 175 2.17 12.71 -6.84
C LEU A 175 3.34 13.23 -7.68
N THR A 176 4.55 13.32 -7.11
CA THR A 176 5.72 13.82 -7.80
C THR A 176 6.10 12.93 -8.99
N ILE A 177 6.13 11.61 -8.80
CA ILE A 177 6.52 10.66 -9.86
C ILE A 177 5.49 10.68 -11.00
N VAL A 178 4.18 10.67 -10.68
CA VAL A 178 3.13 10.75 -11.72
C VAL A 178 3.13 12.11 -12.42
N SER A 179 3.38 13.20 -11.69
CA SER A 179 3.51 14.53 -12.30
C SER A 179 4.67 14.60 -13.29
N LEU A 180 5.83 14.05 -12.95
CA LEU A 180 6.98 13.97 -13.85
C LEU A 180 6.65 13.16 -15.12
N LEU A 181 5.91 12.05 -15.01
CA LEU A 181 5.44 11.30 -16.16
C LEU A 181 4.56 12.14 -17.07
N LEU A 182 3.57 12.83 -16.49
CA LEU A 182 2.62 13.66 -17.23
C LEU A 182 3.32 14.83 -17.93
N PHE A 183 4.28 15.46 -17.25
CA PHE A 183 5.10 16.52 -17.86
C PHE A 183 5.98 16.00 -19.00
N ALA A 184 6.64 14.86 -18.82
CA ALA A 184 7.44 14.23 -19.87
C ALA A 184 6.58 13.90 -21.09
N TRP A 185 5.40 13.32 -20.87
CA TRP A 185 4.43 13.05 -21.94
C TRP A 185 3.99 14.33 -22.66
N LEU A 186 3.60 15.37 -21.91
CA LEU A 186 3.12 16.63 -22.48
C LEU A 186 4.21 17.33 -23.31
N ILE A 187 5.43 17.41 -22.79
CA ILE A 187 6.58 18.01 -23.50
C ILE A 187 6.86 17.24 -24.80
N THR A 188 6.85 15.90 -24.74
CA THR A 188 7.08 15.06 -25.92
C THR A 188 5.98 15.26 -26.96
N ALA A 189 4.70 15.31 -26.55
CA ALA A 189 3.58 15.55 -27.46
C ALA A 189 3.67 16.94 -28.12
N LEU A 190 4.00 17.98 -27.34
CA LEU A 190 4.21 19.33 -27.86
C LEU A 190 5.41 19.43 -28.81
N ALA A 191 6.51 18.74 -28.52
CA ALA A 191 7.68 18.68 -29.40
C ALA A 191 7.33 18.03 -30.74
N GLY A 192 6.57 16.93 -30.73
CA GLY A 192 6.09 16.31 -31.95
C GLY A 192 5.21 17.23 -32.78
N LEU A 193 4.28 17.95 -32.12
CA LEU A 193 3.34 18.83 -32.81
C LEU A 193 4.00 20.12 -33.36
N LEU A 194 4.85 20.78 -32.55
CA LEU A 194 5.39 22.11 -32.89
C LEU A 194 6.67 22.05 -33.72
N LEU A 195 7.48 21.00 -33.50
CA LEU A 195 8.82 20.89 -34.13
C LEU A 195 8.86 19.81 -35.21
N ASN A 196 7.74 19.15 -35.52
CA ASN A 196 7.68 17.96 -36.41
C ASN A 196 8.75 16.90 -36.05
N TYR A 197 9.03 16.75 -34.75
CA TYR A 197 10.04 15.83 -34.25
C TYR A 197 9.49 14.40 -34.18
N ASP A 198 10.30 13.40 -34.58
CA ASP A 198 9.93 12.00 -34.37
C ASP A 198 9.98 11.65 -32.88
N ILE A 199 8.80 11.48 -32.30
CA ILE A 199 8.60 11.23 -30.87
C ILE A 199 8.66 9.76 -30.49
N SER A 200 8.83 8.82 -31.42
CA SER A 200 8.69 7.38 -31.21
C SER A 200 9.62 6.85 -30.11
N SER A 201 10.90 7.23 -30.14
CA SER A 201 11.89 6.81 -29.15
C SER A 201 11.64 7.46 -27.78
N THR A 202 11.25 8.74 -27.76
CA THR A 202 10.95 9.48 -26.53
C THR A 202 9.66 8.95 -25.87
N MET A 203 8.63 8.66 -26.66
CA MET A 203 7.41 8.02 -26.15
C MET A 203 7.69 6.62 -25.58
N SER A 204 8.62 5.88 -26.18
CA SER A 204 9.09 4.61 -25.64
C SER A 204 9.75 4.75 -24.25
N ALA A 205 10.56 5.81 -24.06
CA ALA A 205 11.13 6.12 -22.74
C ALA A 205 10.07 6.54 -21.71
N VAL A 206 9.08 7.32 -22.11
CA VAL A 206 7.91 7.69 -21.28
C VAL A 206 7.13 6.44 -20.87
N ALA A 207 6.92 5.47 -21.77
CA ALA A 207 6.26 4.21 -21.48
C ALA A 207 7.05 3.36 -20.46
N LEU A 208 8.38 3.30 -20.56
CA LEU A 208 9.22 2.65 -19.53
C LEU A 208 9.09 3.33 -18.17
N PHE A 209 8.98 4.65 -18.14
CA PHE A 209 8.77 5.37 -16.89
C PHE A 209 7.38 5.08 -16.30
N ALA A 210 6.34 4.97 -17.13
CA ALA A 210 5.01 4.51 -16.68
C ALA A 210 5.05 3.08 -16.09
N THR A 211 5.84 2.18 -16.71
CA THR A 211 6.09 0.82 -16.20
C THR A 211 6.70 0.85 -14.81
N PHE A 212 7.71 1.70 -14.60
CA PHE A 212 8.31 1.90 -13.26
C PHE A 212 7.28 2.36 -12.23
N ILE A 213 6.35 3.25 -12.58
CA ILE A 213 5.30 3.72 -11.66
C ILE A 213 4.40 2.57 -11.22
N ILE A 214 4.00 1.68 -12.12
CA ILE A 214 3.17 0.52 -11.79
C ILE A 214 3.90 -0.39 -10.80
N HIS A 215 5.17 -0.73 -11.07
CA HIS A 215 5.98 -1.56 -10.19
C HIS A 215 6.23 -0.89 -8.83
N TRP A 216 6.56 0.40 -8.83
CA TRP A 216 6.79 1.17 -7.61
C TRP A 216 5.52 1.26 -6.74
N THR A 217 4.36 1.52 -7.36
CA THR A 217 3.08 1.56 -6.65
C THR A 217 2.73 0.21 -6.04
N ALA A 218 3.01 -0.89 -6.77
CA ALA A 218 2.84 -2.24 -6.27
C ALA A 218 3.72 -2.50 -5.04
N TYR A 219 5.01 -2.21 -5.15
CA TYR A 219 5.97 -2.47 -4.08
C TYR A 219 5.72 -1.61 -2.84
N ILE A 220 5.65 -0.28 -3.01
CA ILE A 220 5.53 0.64 -1.87
C ILE A 220 4.10 0.69 -1.33
N GLY A 221 3.09 0.78 -2.21
CA GLY A 221 1.70 0.94 -1.82
C GLY A 221 1.13 -0.29 -1.13
N ILE A 222 1.48 -1.49 -1.61
CA ILE A 222 0.96 -2.75 -1.08
C ILE A 222 1.87 -3.33 -0.02
N TYR A 223 3.15 -3.52 -0.36
CA TYR A 223 4.07 -4.26 0.51
C TYR A 223 4.52 -3.45 1.73
N LYS A 224 5.02 -2.22 1.53
CA LYS A 224 5.64 -1.44 2.61
C LYS A 224 4.63 -0.67 3.46
N TYR A 225 3.64 -0.03 2.83
CA TYR A 225 2.74 0.87 3.54
C TYR A 225 1.57 0.15 4.20
N LYS A 226 0.96 -0.81 3.52
CA LYS A 226 -0.24 -1.48 4.02
C LYS A 226 0.03 -2.61 4.98
N LEU A 227 1.13 -3.35 4.82
CA LEU A 227 1.57 -4.33 5.84
C LEU A 227 1.88 -3.64 7.19
N ALA A 228 2.37 -2.41 7.19
CA ALA A 228 2.61 -1.66 8.42
C ALA A 228 1.31 -1.14 9.08
N LYS A 229 0.32 -0.72 8.28
CA LYS A 229 -0.95 -0.14 8.78
C LYS A 229 -2.04 -1.18 9.03
N ASN A 230 -1.99 -2.33 8.39
CA ASN A 230 -2.99 -3.39 8.49
C ASN A 230 -2.71 -4.47 9.54
N LYS A 231 -1.73 -4.27 10.42
CA LYS A 231 -1.64 -5.17 11.59
C LYS A 231 -2.98 -5.24 12.33
N GLU A 232 -3.68 -4.11 12.49
CA GLU A 232 -5.01 -4.06 13.09
C GLU A 232 -6.12 -4.66 12.21
N ALA A 233 -6.10 -4.48 10.91
CA ALA A 233 -7.17 -4.99 10.03
C ALA A 233 -7.01 -6.49 9.70
N ILE A 234 -5.79 -6.99 9.56
CA ILE A 234 -5.50 -8.44 9.47
C ILE A 234 -5.88 -9.11 10.79
N TYR A 235 -5.60 -8.46 11.88
CA TYR A 235 -5.98 -8.84 13.23
C TYR A 235 -7.50 -8.97 13.38
N ASN A 236 -8.26 -7.96 13.01
CA ASN A 236 -9.73 -7.99 13.08
C ASN A 236 -10.34 -9.02 12.12
N PHE A 237 -9.71 -9.29 10.97
CA PHE A 237 -10.15 -10.30 10.02
C PHE A 237 -9.91 -11.72 10.54
N LEU A 238 -8.74 -12.00 11.12
CA LEU A 238 -8.43 -13.32 11.71
C LEU A 238 -9.30 -13.62 12.94
N ASN A 239 -9.76 -12.58 13.65
CA ASN A 239 -10.64 -12.75 14.81
C ASN A 239 -12.12 -12.84 14.45
N GLN A 240 -12.53 -12.45 13.26
CA GLN A 240 -13.91 -12.55 12.79
C GLN A 240 -14.28 -14.01 12.44
N ASP A 241 -13.30 -14.86 12.11
CA ASP A 241 -13.52 -16.30 11.84
C ASP A 241 -13.44 -17.20 13.09
N SER A 242 -13.09 -16.64 14.26
CA SER A 242 -12.96 -17.41 15.51
C SER A 242 -14.20 -17.35 16.41
N THR A 243 -15.39 -17.17 15.85
CA THR A 243 -16.65 -17.48 16.57
C THR A 243 -16.91 -18.99 16.57
N ILE A 244 -15.97 -19.76 17.11
CA ILE A 244 -16.28 -21.11 17.60
C ILE A 244 -16.83 -20.94 19.01
N SER A 245 -18.14 -21.19 19.09
CA SER A 245 -18.96 -21.24 20.27
C SER A 245 -18.35 -22.16 21.32
N TYR A 246 -17.94 -21.62 22.47
CA TYR A 246 -17.77 -22.42 23.68
C TYR A 246 -19.04 -22.33 24.50
N PRO A 247 -19.58 -23.48 25.00
CA PRO A 247 -20.84 -23.48 25.72
C PRO A 247 -20.69 -22.89 27.13
N ASN A 248 -21.61 -22.00 27.44
CA ASN A 248 -22.09 -21.54 28.73
C ASN A 248 -21.28 -21.85 29.99
N LEU A 249 -20.69 -20.83 30.58
CA LEU A 249 -20.63 -20.71 32.03
C LEU A 249 -21.47 -19.49 32.45
N GLN A 250 -22.41 -19.79 33.31
CA GLN A 250 -23.55 -19.02 33.74
C GLN A 250 -23.26 -17.58 34.14
N THR A 251 -24.01 -16.67 33.53
CA THR A 251 -24.28 -15.32 33.98
C THR A 251 -24.94 -15.30 35.36
N VAL A 252 -24.24 -14.71 36.31
CA VAL A 252 -24.92 -14.13 37.47
C VAL A 252 -25.26 -12.68 37.08
N GLN A 253 -26.56 -12.42 36.90
CA GLN A 253 -27.11 -11.10 36.78
C GLN A 253 -26.93 -10.35 38.09
N ASN A 254 -26.34 -9.17 38.05
CA ASN A 254 -26.64 -8.11 39.00
C ASN A 254 -26.89 -6.81 38.24
N ASN A 255 -28.15 -6.38 38.37
CA ASN A 255 -28.61 -5.05 38.00
C ASN A 255 -27.99 -4.02 38.91
N GLY A 256 -27.50 -2.94 38.32
CA GLY A 256 -27.10 -1.76 39.10
C GLY A 256 -26.38 -0.74 38.19
N ASN A 257 -27.06 0.35 37.89
CA ASN A 257 -26.47 1.59 37.37
C ASN A 257 -25.28 1.95 38.21
N ASP A 258 -24.10 2.12 37.56
CA ASP A 258 -23.09 3.05 38.06
C ASP A 258 -22.02 3.35 37.00
N THR A 259 -21.63 4.59 36.97
CA THR A 259 -20.55 5.27 36.26
C THR A 259 -19.21 4.53 36.32
N PRO A 260 -18.27 4.74 35.34
CA PRO A 260 -16.98 4.06 35.33
C PRO A 260 -16.09 4.57 36.47
N HIS A 261 -16.10 3.87 37.58
CA HIS A 261 -15.09 4.02 38.62
C HIS A 261 -13.85 3.19 38.23
N GLU A 262 -12.72 3.86 38.08
CA GLU A 262 -11.39 3.28 38.09
C GLU A 262 -11.21 2.45 39.38
N HIS A 263 -11.30 1.14 39.29
CA HIS A 263 -10.79 0.25 40.34
C HIS A 263 -9.26 0.31 40.31
N LYS A 264 -8.69 1.11 41.20
CA LYS A 264 -7.28 0.96 41.65
C LYS A 264 -7.17 -0.30 42.51
N GLU A 265 -7.29 -1.49 41.92
CA GLU A 265 -6.72 -2.68 42.53
C GLU A 265 -5.19 -2.57 42.46
N SER A 266 -4.53 -2.77 43.60
CA SER A 266 -3.06 -2.79 43.64
C SER A 266 -2.59 -3.95 42.75
N ILE A 267 -1.90 -3.62 41.63
CA ILE A 267 -1.36 -4.62 40.73
C ILE A 267 -0.16 -5.29 41.43
N THR A 268 -0.36 -6.54 41.84
CA THR A 268 0.65 -7.40 42.52
C THR A 268 0.97 -8.59 41.63
N ALA A 269 1.93 -9.41 42.04
CA ALA A 269 2.26 -10.67 41.37
C ALA A 269 1.09 -11.66 41.30
N ASP A 270 0.09 -11.50 42.22
CA ASP A 270 -1.12 -12.32 42.23
C ASP A 270 -2.18 -11.86 41.22
N ASN A 271 -1.88 -10.82 40.43
CA ASN A 271 -2.79 -10.36 39.39
C ASN A 271 -3.07 -11.47 38.38
N LEU A 272 -4.34 -11.82 38.18
CA LEU A 272 -4.78 -12.90 37.30
C LEU A 272 -4.20 -12.81 35.88
N TYR A 273 -4.13 -11.60 35.33
CA TYR A 273 -3.60 -11.40 33.96
C TYR A 273 -2.08 -11.53 33.91
N PHE A 274 -1.36 -11.20 35.01
CA PHE A 274 0.06 -11.44 35.07
C PHE A 274 0.36 -12.95 35.17
N GLN A 275 -0.40 -13.70 35.98
CA GLN A 275 -0.27 -15.16 36.05
C GLN A 275 -0.57 -15.83 34.70
N LYS A 276 -1.61 -15.36 34.00
CA LYS A 276 -1.90 -15.85 32.65
C LYS A 276 -0.76 -15.51 31.65
N LEU A 277 -0.15 -14.34 31.75
CA LEU A 277 1.01 -13.98 30.93
C LEU A 277 2.21 -14.89 31.23
N GLU A 278 2.48 -15.15 32.50
CA GLU A 278 3.54 -16.10 32.90
C GLU A 278 3.29 -17.49 32.33
N PHE A 279 2.06 -18.00 32.43
CA PHE A 279 1.67 -19.28 31.84
C PHE A 279 1.89 -19.31 30.33
N LEU A 280 1.49 -18.25 29.61
CA LEU A 280 1.74 -18.13 28.17
C LEU A 280 3.26 -18.15 27.86
N CYS A 281 4.09 -17.56 28.69
CA CYS A 281 5.52 -17.58 28.49
C CYS A 281 6.17 -18.90 28.88
N LYS A 282 5.85 -19.46 30.08
CA LYS A 282 6.49 -20.66 30.64
C LYS A 282 6.03 -21.95 29.97
N ASP A 283 4.71 -22.09 29.75
CA ASP A 283 4.11 -23.35 29.30
C ASP A 283 3.83 -23.35 27.79
N GLN A 284 3.47 -22.19 27.21
CA GLN A 284 3.17 -22.09 25.79
C GLN A 284 4.29 -21.49 24.95
N HIS A 285 5.39 -21.09 25.58
CA HIS A 285 6.59 -20.55 24.93
C HIS A 285 6.29 -19.45 23.89
N ILE A 286 5.28 -18.60 24.15
CA ILE A 286 4.88 -17.54 23.18
C ILE A 286 6.01 -16.59 22.80
N TYR A 287 7.05 -16.51 23.61
CA TYR A 287 8.22 -15.68 23.36
C TYR A 287 9.02 -16.12 22.12
N THR A 288 8.85 -17.37 21.66
CA THR A 288 9.49 -17.87 20.43
C THR A 288 8.91 -17.23 19.16
N ASP A 289 7.70 -16.68 19.22
CA ASP A 289 7.18 -15.86 18.13
C ASP A 289 8.01 -14.57 17.98
N SER A 290 8.80 -14.49 16.92
CA SER A 290 9.65 -13.31 16.63
C SER A 290 8.84 -12.03 16.41
N THR A 291 7.54 -12.13 16.16
CA THR A 291 6.62 -11.01 15.95
C THR A 291 5.80 -10.67 17.19
N LEU A 292 6.07 -11.33 18.33
CA LEU A 292 5.35 -11.09 19.59
C LEU A 292 5.51 -9.64 20.05
N ASN A 293 4.39 -9.00 20.34
CA ASN A 293 4.30 -7.64 20.85
C ASN A 293 3.21 -7.53 21.94
N ARG A 294 3.10 -6.35 22.57
CA ARG A 294 2.11 -6.11 23.64
C ARG A 294 0.68 -6.31 23.15
N GLU A 295 0.42 -5.94 21.94
CA GLU A 295 -0.88 -6.00 21.29
C GLU A 295 -1.34 -7.46 21.15
N LYS A 296 -0.46 -8.37 20.73
CA LYS A 296 -0.74 -9.81 20.63
C LYS A 296 -1.00 -10.46 21.99
N VAL A 297 -0.26 -10.03 22.99
CA VAL A 297 -0.45 -10.54 24.37
C VAL A 297 -1.76 -10.00 24.94
N ALA A 298 -2.03 -8.73 24.77
CA ALA A 298 -3.27 -8.08 25.19
C ALA A 298 -4.50 -8.80 24.64
N GLU A 299 -4.43 -9.19 23.39
CA GLU A 299 -5.44 -10.00 22.72
C GLU A 299 -5.64 -11.34 23.41
N LYS A 300 -4.57 -12.11 23.57
CA LYS A 300 -4.67 -13.44 24.21
C LYS A 300 -5.20 -13.37 25.64
N LEU A 301 -4.99 -12.25 26.32
CA LEU A 301 -5.45 -12.02 27.68
C LEU A 301 -6.82 -11.32 27.75
N GLY A 302 -7.35 -10.80 26.63
CA GLY A 302 -8.62 -10.08 26.62
C GLY A 302 -8.55 -8.70 27.32
N ILE A 303 -7.39 -8.02 27.29
CA ILE A 303 -7.14 -6.73 27.96
C ILE A 303 -6.50 -5.73 27.01
N SER A 304 -6.36 -4.46 27.43
CA SER A 304 -5.68 -3.47 26.60
C SER A 304 -4.15 -3.64 26.60
N ALA A 305 -3.47 -3.27 25.49
CA ALA A 305 -2.03 -3.28 25.40
C ALA A 305 -1.35 -2.34 26.42
N GLY A 306 -2.03 -1.25 26.78
CA GLY A 306 -1.60 -0.35 27.87
C GLY A 306 -1.59 -1.06 29.21
N TYR A 307 -2.62 -1.86 29.50
CA TYR A 307 -2.72 -2.62 30.76
C TYR A 307 -1.69 -3.74 30.82
N VAL A 308 -1.36 -4.43 29.71
CA VAL A 308 -0.23 -5.38 29.66
C VAL A 308 1.09 -4.70 30.05
N SER A 309 1.37 -3.51 29.51
CA SER A 309 2.56 -2.74 29.87
C SER A 309 2.57 -2.34 31.34
N GLN A 310 1.42 -1.92 31.86
CA GLN A 310 1.27 -1.53 33.25
C GLN A 310 1.49 -2.70 34.21
N ILE A 311 0.89 -3.85 33.94
CA ILE A 311 1.06 -5.07 34.76
C ILE A 311 2.53 -5.49 34.79
N VAL A 312 3.16 -5.65 33.63
CA VAL A 312 4.56 -6.07 33.55
C VAL A 312 5.47 -5.08 34.29
N ASN A 313 5.31 -3.79 34.04
CA ASN A 313 6.15 -2.77 34.67
C ASN A 313 5.95 -2.73 36.20
N THR A 314 4.72 -2.81 36.67
CA THR A 314 4.43 -2.75 38.13
C THR A 314 4.91 -4.00 38.85
N VAL A 315 4.77 -5.17 38.25
CA VAL A 315 5.14 -6.44 38.93
C VAL A 315 6.64 -6.73 38.81
N THR A 316 7.25 -6.46 37.66
CA THR A 316 8.66 -6.85 37.39
C THR A 316 9.67 -5.70 37.45
N GLY A 317 9.18 -4.45 37.37
CA GLY A 317 10.04 -3.27 37.23
C GLY A 317 10.58 -3.08 35.80
N ASP A 318 10.26 -3.99 34.88
CA ASP A 318 10.78 -4.02 33.52
C ASP A 318 9.73 -3.57 32.50
N ASN A 319 10.20 -3.10 31.34
CA ASN A 319 9.29 -2.94 30.21
C ASN A 319 9.00 -4.29 29.54
N PHE A 320 7.88 -4.39 28.84
CA PHE A 320 7.41 -5.60 28.18
C PHE A 320 8.46 -6.26 27.28
N ALA A 321 9.22 -5.47 26.50
CA ALA A 321 10.25 -6.01 25.61
C ALA A 321 11.40 -6.65 26.39
N HIS A 322 11.79 -6.06 27.53
CA HIS A 322 12.84 -6.62 28.39
C HIS A 322 12.36 -7.89 29.06
N TYR A 323 11.14 -7.91 29.57
CA TYR A 323 10.50 -9.09 30.17
C TYR A 323 10.45 -10.28 29.20
N ILE A 324 10.01 -10.10 27.97
CA ILE A 324 10.00 -11.17 26.96
C ILE A 324 11.42 -11.60 26.58
N ASN A 325 12.36 -10.65 26.48
CA ASN A 325 13.74 -10.99 26.13
C ASN A 325 14.45 -11.79 27.25
N GLN A 326 14.04 -11.70 28.50
CA GLN A 326 14.54 -12.57 29.57
C GLN A 326 14.21 -14.04 29.26
N TYR A 327 12.96 -14.36 28.91
CA TYR A 327 12.56 -15.73 28.51
C TYR A 327 13.33 -16.22 27.30
N ARG A 328 13.51 -15.37 26.28
CA ARG A 328 14.29 -15.72 25.07
C ARG A 328 15.76 -16.03 25.40
N VAL A 329 16.34 -15.26 26.32
CA VAL A 329 17.72 -15.47 26.72
C VAL A 329 17.87 -16.76 27.54
N GLU A 330 16.94 -17.05 28.44
CA GLU A 330 16.96 -18.31 29.19
C GLU A 330 16.83 -19.51 28.25
N ALA A 331 15.91 -19.47 27.26
CA ALA A 331 15.82 -20.52 26.25
C ALA A 331 17.13 -20.73 25.47
N VAL A 332 17.85 -19.65 25.11
CA VAL A 332 19.19 -19.77 24.49
C VAL A 332 20.19 -20.42 25.44
N LYS A 333 20.17 -20.11 26.73
CA LYS A 333 21.08 -20.72 27.74
C LYS A 333 20.79 -22.21 27.88
N GLU A 334 19.52 -22.62 27.89
CA GLU A 334 19.10 -24.02 27.88
C GLU A 334 19.63 -24.75 26.66
N MET A 335 19.43 -24.21 25.45
CA MET A 335 19.99 -24.78 24.22
C MET A 335 21.50 -24.86 24.20
N MET A 336 22.22 -23.89 24.82
CA MET A 336 23.68 -23.95 24.91
C MET A 336 24.19 -25.10 25.79
N SER A 337 23.39 -25.56 26.77
CA SER A 337 23.72 -26.62 27.71
C SER A 337 23.26 -28.00 27.24
N ASP A 338 22.36 -28.06 26.25
CA ASP A 338 21.78 -29.30 25.76
C ASP A 338 22.60 -29.86 24.60
N PRO A 339 23.04 -31.13 24.66
CA PRO A 339 23.79 -31.81 23.60
C PRO A 339 23.05 -31.88 22.27
N GLU A 340 21.72 -31.87 22.26
CA GLU A 340 20.91 -31.89 21.05
C GLU A 340 21.21 -30.69 20.15
N TYR A 341 21.52 -29.53 20.75
CA TYR A 341 21.83 -28.29 20.03
C TYR A 341 23.34 -28.07 19.80
N ALA A 342 24.18 -29.09 20.01
CA ALA A 342 25.65 -28.96 19.89
C ALA A 342 26.09 -28.46 18.51
N ASN A 343 25.35 -28.79 17.44
CA ASN A 343 25.62 -28.39 16.07
C ASN A 343 24.98 -27.04 15.67
N TYR A 344 24.21 -26.42 16.58
CA TYR A 344 23.58 -25.14 16.30
C TYR A 344 24.56 -23.99 16.49
N THR A 345 24.52 -23.02 15.57
CA THR A 345 25.23 -21.77 15.79
C THR A 345 24.52 -20.94 16.86
N LEU A 346 25.25 -20.07 17.56
CA LEU A 346 24.64 -19.14 18.52
C LEU A 346 23.56 -18.26 17.90
N LEU A 347 23.73 -17.90 16.61
CA LEU A 347 22.72 -17.15 15.88
C LEU A 347 21.47 -17.97 15.66
N THR A 348 21.59 -19.23 15.27
CA THR A 348 20.46 -20.14 15.08
C THR A 348 19.66 -20.29 16.39
N MET A 349 20.35 -20.54 17.52
CA MET A 349 19.71 -20.61 18.84
C MET A 349 18.94 -19.32 19.18
N GLY A 350 19.52 -18.15 18.88
CA GLY A 350 18.85 -16.86 19.08
C GLY A 350 17.60 -16.69 18.21
N LEU A 351 17.65 -17.10 16.94
CA LEU A 351 16.49 -17.01 16.03
C LEU A 351 15.38 -17.98 16.46
N GLU A 352 15.70 -19.20 16.83
CA GLU A 352 14.73 -20.20 17.34
C GLU A 352 14.08 -19.72 18.66
N SER A 353 14.80 -18.96 19.48
CA SER A 353 14.24 -18.36 20.68
C SER A 353 13.40 -17.10 20.42
N GLY A 354 13.15 -16.73 19.16
CA GLY A 354 12.27 -15.64 18.77
C GLY A 354 12.94 -14.28 18.56
N PHE A 355 14.28 -14.18 18.55
CA PHE A 355 14.95 -12.93 18.16
C PHE A 355 14.88 -12.71 16.66
N THR A 356 14.67 -11.47 16.25
CA THR A 356 14.52 -11.10 14.82
C THR A 356 15.85 -10.90 14.10
N SER A 357 16.97 -10.71 14.84
CA SER A 357 18.28 -10.45 14.26
C SER A 357 19.41 -10.75 15.23
N LYS A 358 20.63 -10.95 14.69
CA LYS A 358 21.85 -11.11 15.48
C LYS A 358 22.09 -9.95 16.45
N THR A 359 21.87 -8.73 16.00
CA THR A 359 22.10 -7.51 16.81
C THR A 359 21.14 -7.45 18.00
N THR A 360 19.85 -7.69 17.79
CA THR A 360 18.85 -7.74 18.87
C THR A 360 19.17 -8.84 19.88
N PHE A 361 19.53 -10.02 19.39
CA PHE A 361 19.92 -11.14 20.24
C PHE A 361 21.14 -10.82 21.11
N TYR A 362 22.25 -10.38 20.49
CA TYR A 362 23.50 -10.11 21.24
C TYR A 362 23.33 -9.00 22.27
N ASN A 363 22.59 -7.94 21.94
CA ASN A 363 22.32 -6.83 22.86
C ASN A 363 21.44 -7.27 24.03
N ALA A 364 20.37 -8.01 23.78
CA ALA A 364 19.50 -8.53 24.82
C ALA A 364 20.26 -9.52 25.74
N PHE A 365 20.98 -10.44 25.13
CA PHE A 365 21.78 -11.45 25.91
C PHE A 365 22.80 -10.79 26.79
N LYS A 366 23.57 -9.82 26.29
CA LYS A 366 24.53 -9.06 27.09
C LYS A 366 23.85 -8.26 28.21
N LYS A 367 22.67 -7.69 27.92
CA LYS A 367 21.92 -6.92 28.92
C LYS A 367 21.42 -7.80 30.08
N VAL A 368 20.95 -9.02 29.77
CA VAL A 368 20.42 -9.96 30.78
C VAL A 368 21.52 -10.68 31.55
N THR A 369 22.59 -11.11 30.86
CA THR A 369 23.63 -11.96 31.47
C THR A 369 24.91 -11.22 31.85
N GLY A 370 25.07 -9.96 31.44
CA GLY A 370 26.32 -9.20 31.57
C GLY A 370 27.41 -9.60 30.59
N LYS A 371 27.25 -10.73 29.85
CA LYS A 371 28.27 -11.29 28.94
C LYS A 371 27.71 -11.40 27.53
N THR A 372 28.60 -11.36 26.54
CA THR A 372 28.17 -11.71 25.16
C THR A 372 27.87 -13.22 25.07
N PRO A 373 27.01 -13.67 24.12
CA PRO A 373 26.70 -15.10 23.94
C PRO A 373 27.96 -15.97 23.78
N ASN A 374 28.97 -15.50 23.05
CA ASN A 374 30.24 -16.20 22.87
C ASN A 374 31.03 -16.31 24.20
N ALA A 375 31.13 -15.20 24.94
CA ALA A 375 31.85 -15.20 26.23
C ALA A 375 31.13 -16.09 27.26
N TYR A 376 29.78 -16.10 27.26
CA TYR A 376 28.99 -16.95 28.14
C TYR A 376 29.20 -18.44 27.82
N LYS A 377 29.13 -18.84 26.55
CA LYS A 377 29.36 -20.23 26.11
C LYS A 377 30.76 -20.72 26.48
N ASN A 378 31.79 -19.85 26.38
CA ASN A 378 33.16 -20.21 26.69
C ASN A 378 33.45 -20.28 28.21
N SER A 379 32.66 -19.57 29.04
CA SER A 379 32.80 -19.60 30.48
C SER A 379 32.10 -20.78 31.17
N ASN A 380 31.24 -21.49 30.43
CA ASN A 380 30.46 -22.62 30.92
C ASN A 380 30.86 -23.96 30.25
N LYS A 381 31.97 -23.97 29.49
CA LYS A 381 32.66 -25.16 29.05
C LYS A 381 33.69 -25.54 30.13
#